data_8e4ac6cf27263f59685dbfae41f0c43b
#
_entry.id   8e4ac6cf27263f59685dbfae41f0c43b
#
_cell.length_a   1.000
_cell.length_b   1.000
_cell.length_c   1.000
_cell.angle_alpha   90.00
_cell.angle_beta   90.00
_cell.angle_gamma   90.00
#
_symmetry.space_group_name_H-M   'P 1'
#
loop_
_entity.id
_entity.type
_entity.pdbx_description
1 polymer ?
#
loop_
_entity_poly.entity_id
_entity_poly.type
_entity_poly.pdbx_seq_one_letter_code
_entity_poly.pdbx_strand_id
1 'polypeptide(L)'
;MILLLRLLVLSVSASLFVFFLPITEAQSFPDKITGQVINRSENASSVEGSKVFLYGKDLQEEFLIQEQLVARDGSFQFNDLHISPLTRYFVSVEFLGVFYVEEVVNSDGSFPKEMLINVYETTSNEDVIDALSVSILFSDVSKDSKQISVMEIVLLNNTSK
;
A
#
# COMPACT_ATOMS: atom_id res chain seq x y z
N MET A 1 -38.15 43.79 32.86
CA MET A 1 -36.86 43.40 33.44
C MET A 1 -36.61 41.89 33.26
N ILE A 2 -37.56 41.01 33.60
CA ILE A 2 -37.40 39.54 33.48
C ILE A 2 -37.29 39.04 32.03
N LEU A 3 -38.00 39.68 31.09
CA LEU A 3 -37.98 39.30 29.68
C LEU A 3 -36.65 39.62 28.99
N LEU A 4 -36.06 40.78 29.32
CA LEU A 4 -34.73 41.21 28.85
C LEU A 4 -33.61 40.30 29.37
N LEU A 5 -33.71 39.82 30.60
CA LEU A 5 -32.75 38.90 31.22
C LEU A 5 -32.79 37.52 30.56
N ARG A 6 -33.99 37.04 30.17
CA ARG A 6 -34.15 35.75 29.42
C ARG A 6 -33.57 35.82 28.03
N LEU A 7 -33.72 36.95 27.31
CA LEU A 7 -33.13 37.16 25.99
C LEU A 7 -31.59 37.20 26.05
N LEU A 8 -31.03 37.81 27.10
CA LEU A 8 -29.58 37.92 27.30
C LEU A 8 -28.97 36.55 27.61
N VAL A 9 -29.63 35.70 28.41
CA VAL A 9 -29.18 34.35 28.73
C VAL A 9 -29.23 33.44 27.49
N LEU A 10 -30.28 33.56 26.65
CA LEU A 10 -30.40 32.83 25.39
C LEU A 10 -29.30 33.23 24.37
N SER A 11 -28.93 34.52 24.30
CA SER A 11 -27.88 34.97 23.38
C SER A 11 -26.50 34.53 23.82
N VAL A 12 -26.21 34.47 25.14
CA VAL A 12 -24.92 33.98 25.66
C VAL A 12 -24.79 32.47 25.49
N SER A 13 -25.87 31.70 25.67
CA SER A 13 -25.82 30.24 25.45
C SER A 13 -25.63 29.86 23.97
N ALA A 14 -26.22 30.63 23.05
CA ALA A 14 -26.01 30.42 21.63
C ALA A 14 -24.57 30.78 21.18
N SER A 15 -23.97 31.82 21.75
CA SER A 15 -22.57 32.18 21.47
C SER A 15 -21.57 31.17 22.03
N LEU A 16 -21.86 30.52 23.18
CA LEU A 16 -20.97 29.49 23.74
C LEU A 16 -20.96 28.21 22.88
N PHE A 17 -22.06 27.90 22.18
CA PHE A 17 -22.15 26.69 21.38
C PHE A 17 -21.32 26.75 20.06
N VAL A 18 -21.07 27.96 19.56
CA VAL A 18 -20.27 28.13 18.32
C VAL A 18 -18.77 27.91 18.56
N PHE A 19 -18.29 28.08 19.83
CA PHE A 19 -16.87 27.88 20.15
C PHE A 19 -16.44 26.45 20.35
N PHE A 20 -17.34 25.47 20.34
CA PHE A 20 -17.06 24.04 20.49
C PHE A 20 -17.24 23.22 19.21
N LEU A 21 -17.27 23.86 18.03
CA LEU A 21 -17.19 23.10 16.80
C LEU A 21 -15.78 22.48 16.72
N PRO A 22 -15.64 21.15 16.67
CA PRO A 22 -14.35 20.54 16.47
C PRO A 22 -13.80 21.09 15.15
N ILE A 23 -12.62 21.69 15.20
CA ILE A 23 -11.85 21.99 13.99
C ILE A 23 -11.46 20.62 13.44
N THR A 24 -12.20 20.13 12.47
CA THR A 24 -11.79 18.96 11.69
C THR A 24 -10.60 19.45 10.85
N GLU A 25 -9.39 19.05 11.25
CA GLU A 25 -8.22 19.23 10.40
C GLU A 25 -8.53 18.53 9.07
N ALA A 26 -8.58 19.31 8.01
CA ALA A 26 -8.69 18.75 6.68
C ALA A 26 -7.44 17.89 6.45
N GLN A 27 -7.63 16.60 6.23
CA GLN A 27 -6.53 15.68 5.95
C GLN A 27 -5.80 16.20 4.69
N SER A 28 -4.61 16.73 4.89
CA SER A 28 -3.77 17.22 3.79
C SER A 28 -3.13 16.01 3.11
N PHE A 29 -3.45 15.81 1.85
CA PHE A 29 -2.79 14.79 1.05
C PHE A 29 -1.39 15.28 0.64
N PRO A 30 -0.38 14.40 0.63
CA PRO A 30 0.97 14.78 0.23
C PRO A 30 1.01 15.10 -1.27
N ASP A 31 1.76 16.14 -1.62
CA ASP A 31 2.08 16.49 -3.00
C ASP A 31 3.29 15.69 -3.54
N LYS A 32 3.94 14.92 -2.66
CA LYS A 32 5.07 14.07 -2.98
C LYS A 32 5.06 12.78 -2.16
N ILE A 33 5.61 11.72 -2.75
CA ILE A 33 5.90 10.44 -2.09
C ILE A 33 7.39 10.19 -2.22
N THR A 34 8.05 9.95 -1.08
CA THR A 34 9.49 9.62 -1.03
C THR A 34 9.68 8.24 -0.42
N GLY A 35 10.77 7.58 -0.78
CA GLY A 35 11.08 6.30 -0.17
C GLY A 35 12.49 5.81 -0.48
N GLN A 36 12.80 4.66 0.09
CA GLN A 36 14.06 3.97 -0.06
C GLN A 36 13.82 2.49 -0.39
N VAL A 37 14.55 1.99 -1.37
CA VAL A 37 14.61 0.57 -1.72
C VAL A 37 15.84 -0.03 -1.05
N ILE A 38 15.64 -1.11 -0.30
CA ILE A 38 16.73 -1.79 0.42
C ILE A 38 16.76 -3.26 0.00
N ASN A 39 17.88 -3.70 -0.55
CA ASN A 39 18.14 -5.11 -0.76
C ASN A 39 18.53 -5.77 0.58
N ARG A 40 17.70 -6.73 1.04
CA ARG A 40 17.87 -7.42 2.34
C ARG A 40 18.62 -8.73 2.25
N SER A 41 19.08 -9.12 1.08
CA SER A 41 19.86 -10.35 0.92
C SER A 41 21.28 -10.22 1.49
N GLU A 42 21.89 -11.31 1.92
CA GLU A 42 23.24 -11.32 2.53
C GLU A 42 24.31 -10.76 1.60
N ASN A 43 24.26 -11.09 0.31
CA ASN A 43 25.20 -10.60 -0.71
C ASN A 43 24.51 -9.60 -1.62
N ALA A 44 23.90 -8.58 -1.01
CA ALA A 44 23.04 -7.62 -1.67
C ALA A 44 23.73 -6.92 -2.85
N SER A 45 23.21 -7.10 -4.05
CA SER A 45 23.57 -6.27 -5.20
C SER A 45 22.94 -4.88 -5.09
N SER A 46 23.47 -3.93 -5.87
CA SER A 46 22.95 -2.57 -5.90
C SER A 46 21.52 -2.54 -6.42
N VAL A 47 20.69 -1.75 -5.77
CA VAL A 47 19.32 -1.45 -6.26
C VAL A 47 19.31 -0.27 -7.23
N GLU A 48 20.44 0.38 -7.46
CA GLU A 48 20.59 1.51 -8.40
C GLU A 48 20.07 1.13 -9.79
N GLY A 49 19.26 2.00 -10.39
CA GLY A 49 18.70 1.79 -11.72
C GLY A 49 17.51 0.84 -11.80
N SER A 50 17.07 0.25 -10.67
CA SER A 50 15.79 -0.48 -10.62
C SER A 50 14.64 0.47 -10.92
N LYS A 51 13.61 -0.01 -11.61
CA LYS A 51 12.44 0.81 -11.90
C LYS A 51 11.51 0.88 -10.71
N VAL A 52 11.03 2.08 -10.43
CA VAL A 52 9.98 2.33 -9.43
C VAL A 52 8.77 2.95 -10.12
N PHE A 53 7.61 2.41 -9.83
CA PHE A 53 6.34 2.82 -10.39
C PHE A 53 5.40 3.28 -9.28
N LEU A 54 4.68 4.36 -9.52
CA LEU A 54 3.54 4.77 -8.70
C LEU A 54 2.26 4.48 -9.48
N TYR A 55 1.39 3.68 -8.89
CA TYR A 55 0.08 3.33 -9.42
C TYR A 55 -1.04 3.91 -8.57
N GLY A 56 -2.12 4.27 -9.22
CA GLY A 56 -3.41 4.54 -8.61
C GLY A 56 -4.40 3.44 -8.97
N LYS A 57 -5.27 3.09 -8.03
CA LYS A 57 -6.38 2.15 -8.23
C LYS A 57 -7.66 2.73 -7.67
N ASP A 58 -8.63 2.94 -8.53
CA ASP A 58 -9.98 3.31 -8.15
C ASP A 58 -10.97 2.12 -8.29
N LEU A 59 -12.26 2.41 -8.33
CA LEU A 59 -13.29 1.36 -8.45
C LEU A 59 -13.39 0.73 -9.84
N GLN A 60 -12.79 1.34 -10.86
CA GLN A 60 -12.92 0.95 -12.26
C GLN A 60 -11.63 0.35 -12.82
N GLU A 61 -10.49 0.97 -12.53
CA GLU A 61 -9.23 0.58 -13.15
C GLU A 61 -8.01 0.85 -12.26
N GLU A 62 -6.91 0.24 -12.63
CA GLU A 62 -5.56 0.52 -12.14
C GLU A 62 -4.78 1.25 -13.24
N PHE A 63 -4.10 2.33 -12.87
CA PHE A 63 -3.40 3.20 -13.82
C PHE A 63 -2.03 3.63 -13.30
N LEU A 64 -1.06 3.68 -14.21
CA LEU A 64 0.28 4.22 -13.93
C LEU A 64 0.22 5.74 -13.81
N ILE A 65 0.77 6.27 -12.73
CA ILE A 65 0.86 7.72 -12.48
C ILE A 65 2.23 8.25 -12.87
N GLN A 66 3.28 7.65 -12.30
CA GLN A 66 4.67 8.03 -12.57
C GLN A 66 5.59 6.80 -12.58
N GLU A 67 6.71 6.91 -13.30
CA GLU A 67 7.80 5.94 -13.33
C GLU A 67 9.13 6.68 -13.15
N GLN A 68 10.07 6.08 -12.43
CA GLN A 68 11.45 6.57 -12.31
C GLN A 68 12.44 5.45 -11.98
N LEU A 69 13.71 5.79 -11.93
CA LEU A 69 14.78 4.89 -11.52
C LEU A 69 15.19 5.16 -10.07
N VAL A 70 15.53 4.09 -9.35
CA VAL A 70 16.13 4.18 -8.03
C VAL A 70 17.52 4.82 -8.13
N ALA A 71 17.77 5.81 -7.30
CA ALA A 71 19.08 6.46 -7.21
C ALA A 71 20.14 5.54 -6.59
N ARG A 72 21.42 5.95 -6.67
CA ARG A 72 22.55 5.17 -6.16
C ARG A 72 22.47 4.85 -4.67
N ASP A 73 21.89 5.74 -3.87
CA ASP A 73 21.68 5.57 -2.44
C ASP A 73 20.42 4.77 -2.08
N GLY A 74 19.72 4.26 -3.10
CA GLY A 74 18.47 3.54 -2.94
C GLY A 74 17.21 4.42 -2.87
N SER A 75 17.37 5.75 -2.91
CA SER A 75 16.23 6.67 -2.78
C SER A 75 15.40 6.79 -4.07
N PHE A 76 14.13 7.12 -3.90
CA PHE A 76 13.21 7.53 -4.97
C PHE A 76 12.27 8.62 -4.48
N GLN A 77 11.71 9.42 -5.42
CA GLN A 77 10.78 10.49 -5.08
C GLN A 77 9.83 10.79 -6.25
N PHE A 78 8.54 10.65 -6.01
CA PHE A 78 7.48 11.13 -6.91
C PHE A 78 7.02 12.52 -6.45
N ASN A 79 6.88 13.45 -7.38
CA ASN A 79 6.55 14.86 -7.11
C ASN A 79 5.28 15.26 -7.87
N ASP A 80 4.76 16.43 -7.52
CA ASP A 80 3.62 17.08 -8.18
C ASP A 80 2.39 16.16 -8.24
N LEU A 81 2.15 15.43 -7.14
CA LEU A 81 1.07 14.47 -7.05
C LEU A 81 -0.26 15.16 -6.73
N HIS A 82 -1.30 14.75 -7.45
CA HIS A 82 -2.68 15.14 -7.18
C HIS A 82 -3.42 13.94 -6.60
N ILE A 83 -3.29 13.75 -5.29
CA ILE A 83 -3.84 12.58 -4.60
C ILE A 83 -5.34 12.76 -4.35
N SER A 84 -6.13 11.78 -4.79
CA SER A 84 -7.57 11.70 -4.57
C SER A 84 -7.89 10.79 -3.37
N PRO A 85 -8.81 11.18 -2.47
CA PRO A 85 -9.22 10.32 -1.36
C PRO A 85 -9.99 9.05 -1.79
N LEU A 86 -10.43 8.98 -3.05
CA LEU A 86 -11.15 7.82 -3.58
C LEU A 86 -10.25 6.83 -4.33
N THR A 87 -8.95 7.11 -4.40
CA THR A 87 -7.95 6.30 -5.10
C THR A 87 -6.99 5.71 -4.09
N ARG A 88 -6.75 4.39 -4.18
CA ARG A 88 -5.65 3.74 -3.45
C ARG A 88 -4.37 3.86 -4.27
N TYR A 89 -3.26 4.09 -3.59
CA TYR A 89 -1.97 4.29 -4.23
C TYR A 89 -1.00 3.19 -3.82
N PHE A 90 -0.21 2.72 -4.78
CA PHE A 90 0.77 1.66 -4.59
C PHE A 90 2.09 2.07 -5.23
N VAL A 91 3.18 1.78 -4.54
CA VAL A 91 4.52 1.85 -5.14
C VAL A 91 4.99 0.43 -5.43
N SER A 92 5.45 0.21 -6.65
CA SER A 92 6.00 -1.06 -7.10
C SER A 92 7.44 -0.88 -7.54
N VAL A 93 8.32 -1.76 -7.10
CA VAL A 93 9.74 -1.79 -7.52
C VAL A 93 9.98 -3.05 -8.32
N GLU A 94 10.49 -2.91 -9.55
CA GLU A 94 11.00 -4.03 -10.34
C GLU A 94 12.48 -4.25 -10.05
N PHE A 95 12.78 -5.34 -9.34
CA PHE A 95 14.15 -5.71 -9.01
C PHE A 95 14.41 -7.17 -9.43
N LEU A 96 15.42 -7.40 -10.26
CA LEU A 96 15.79 -8.72 -10.82
C LEU A 96 14.60 -9.50 -11.42
N GLY A 97 13.67 -8.78 -12.08
CA GLY A 97 12.48 -9.37 -12.71
C GLY A 97 11.33 -9.71 -11.75
N VAL A 98 11.45 -9.33 -10.47
CA VAL A 98 10.39 -9.49 -9.46
C VAL A 98 9.82 -8.11 -9.11
N PHE A 99 8.49 -8.05 -8.98
CA PHE A 99 7.78 -6.84 -8.54
C PHE A 99 7.48 -6.91 -7.04
N TYR A 100 7.97 -5.92 -6.30
CA TYR A 100 7.71 -5.71 -4.88
C TYR A 100 6.75 -4.55 -4.74
N VAL A 101 5.58 -4.78 -4.15
CA VAL A 101 4.47 -3.81 -4.12
C VAL A 101 4.12 -3.46 -2.69
N GLU A 102 4.05 -2.16 -2.39
CA GLU A 102 3.65 -1.61 -1.09
C GLU A 102 2.54 -0.58 -1.27
N GLU A 103 1.55 -0.59 -0.39
CA GLU A 103 0.52 0.44 -0.37
C GLU A 103 1.06 1.71 0.28
N VAL A 104 0.70 2.88 -0.29
CA VAL A 104 1.18 4.21 0.15
C VAL A 104 0.51 4.69 1.45
N VAL A 105 -0.30 3.87 2.09
CA VAL A 105 -1.04 4.25 3.29
C VAL A 105 -0.67 3.33 4.43
N ASN A 106 -0.36 3.90 5.60
CA ASN A 106 -0.16 3.14 6.83
C ASN A 106 -1.46 2.45 7.28
N SER A 107 -1.34 1.49 8.19
CA SER A 107 -2.47 0.75 8.75
C SER A 107 -3.51 1.64 9.48
N ASP A 108 -3.11 2.83 9.91
CA ASP A 108 -3.98 3.84 10.53
C ASP A 108 -4.63 4.81 9.53
N GLY A 109 -4.37 4.63 8.23
CA GLY A 109 -4.87 5.48 7.16
C GLY A 109 -4.04 6.73 6.90
N SER A 110 -2.94 6.95 7.61
CA SER A 110 -2.04 8.08 7.38
C SER A 110 -1.06 7.79 6.23
N PHE A 111 -0.51 8.86 5.62
CA PHE A 111 0.57 8.74 4.65
C PHE A 111 1.93 8.67 5.37
N PRO A 112 2.80 7.71 5.02
CA PRO A 112 4.14 7.64 5.59
C PRO A 112 4.97 8.86 5.16
N LYS A 113 5.86 9.33 6.03
CA LYS A 113 6.84 10.37 5.66
C LYS A 113 7.80 9.88 4.59
N GLU A 114 8.15 8.62 4.67
CA GLU A 114 9.07 7.92 3.78
C GLU A 114 8.65 6.46 3.70
N MET A 115 8.62 5.91 2.50
CA MET A 115 8.35 4.51 2.27
C MET A 115 9.64 3.69 2.34
N LEU A 116 9.55 2.48 2.88
CA LEU A 116 10.65 1.53 2.88
C LEU A 116 10.24 0.27 2.13
N ILE A 117 10.86 0.02 0.98
CA ILE A 117 10.57 -1.14 0.16
C ILE A 117 11.75 -2.12 0.24
N ASN A 118 11.50 -3.28 0.82
CA ASN A 118 12.49 -4.33 0.92
C ASN A 118 12.42 -5.21 -0.33
N VAL A 119 13.57 -5.40 -0.99
CA VAL A 119 13.73 -6.31 -2.12
C VAL A 119 14.75 -7.39 -1.78
N TYR A 120 14.76 -8.47 -2.53
CA TYR A 120 15.61 -9.62 -2.29
C TYR A 120 16.18 -10.15 -3.60
N GLU A 121 17.40 -10.73 -3.53
CA GLU A 121 17.99 -11.45 -4.64
C GLU A 121 17.12 -12.63 -5.06
N THR A 122 17.08 -12.87 -6.36
CA THR A 122 16.46 -14.08 -6.90
C THR A 122 17.48 -15.22 -6.93
N THR A 123 17.01 -16.45 -6.76
CA THR A 123 17.83 -17.65 -6.88
C THR A 123 17.18 -18.64 -7.81
N SER A 124 18.01 -19.36 -8.57
CA SER A 124 17.60 -20.55 -9.32
C SER A 124 17.93 -21.86 -8.59
N ASN A 125 18.45 -21.78 -7.38
CA ASN A 125 18.73 -22.96 -6.57
C ASN A 125 17.43 -23.48 -5.94
N GLU A 126 16.95 -24.62 -6.42
CA GLU A 126 15.73 -25.28 -5.94
C GLU A 126 15.89 -25.87 -4.52
N ASP A 127 17.14 -26.14 -4.08
CA ASP A 127 17.43 -26.74 -2.76
C ASP A 127 17.06 -25.82 -1.59
N VAL A 128 16.81 -24.53 -1.85
CA VAL A 128 16.37 -23.57 -0.82
C VAL A 128 14.85 -23.52 -0.64
N ILE A 129 14.10 -24.32 -1.38
CA ILE A 129 12.64 -24.33 -1.34
C ILE A 129 12.17 -25.73 -0.94
N ASP A 130 11.56 -25.80 0.24
CA ASP A 130 10.92 -27.03 0.73
C ASP A 130 9.40 -26.96 0.59
N ALA A 131 8.79 -28.05 0.12
CA ALA A 131 7.35 -28.20 0.16
C ALA A 131 6.92 -28.68 1.55
N LEU A 132 6.33 -27.81 2.36
CA LEU A 132 5.83 -28.15 3.70
C LEU A 132 4.57 -28.99 3.63
N SER A 133 3.71 -28.73 2.68
CA SER A 133 2.51 -29.53 2.44
C SER A 133 2.03 -29.41 1.01
N VAL A 134 1.39 -30.48 0.53
CA VAL A 134 0.64 -30.49 -0.73
C VAL A 134 -0.76 -30.98 -0.42
N SER A 135 -1.76 -30.21 -0.79
CA SER A 135 -3.17 -30.56 -0.59
C SER A 135 -3.89 -30.57 -1.95
N ILE A 136 -4.61 -31.63 -2.21
CA ILE A 136 -5.43 -31.77 -3.41
C ILE A 136 -6.90 -31.77 -3.01
N LEU A 137 -7.64 -30.77 -3.47
CA LEU A 137 -9.07 -30.60 -3.18
C LEU A 137 -9.88 -30.90 -4.45
N PHE A 138 -10.87 -31.76 -4.32
CA PHE A 138 -11.86 -32.01 -5.35
C PHE A 138 -13.06 -31.10 -5.04
N SER A 139 -13.26 -30.06 -5.81
CA SER A 139 -14.26 -29.02 -5.52
C SER A 139 -15.61 -29.27 -6.17
N ASP A 140 -15.63 -29.93 -7.32
CA ASP A 140 -16.87 -30.25 -8.04
C ASP A 140 -16.70 -31.54 -8.86
N VAL A 141 -17.77 -32.35 -8.92
CA VAL A 141 -17.86 -33.56 -9.73
C VAL A 141 -19.13 -33.49 -10.56
N SER A 142 -19.01 -33.03 -11.79
CA SER A 142 -20.13 -32.98 -12.71
C SER A 142 -20.32 -34.32 -13.42
N LYS A 143 -21.45 -35.01 -13.13
CA LYS A 143 -21.81 -36.27 -13.79
C LYS A 143 -22.18 -36.07 -15.24
N ASP A 144 -22.77 -34.94 -15.58
CA ASP A 144 -23.26 -34.64 -16.93
C ASP A 144 -22.12 -34.32 -17.90
N SER A 145 -21.14 -33.53 -17.47
CA SER A 145 -19.96 -33.17 -18.29
C SER A 145 -18.80 -34.17 -18.19
N LYS A 146 -18.87 -35.14 -17.26
CA LYS A 146 -17.76 -36.06 -16.92
C LYS A 146 -16.47 -35.32 -16.55
N GLN A 147 -16.60 -34.16 -15.89
CA GLN A 147 -15.47 -33.32 -15.45
C GLN A 147 -15.36 -33.31 -13.93
N ILE A 148 -14.14 -33.23 -13.46
CA ILE A 148 -13.79 -33.06 -12.06
C ILE A 148 -12.95 -31.78 -11.96
N SER A 149 -13.38 -30.85 -11.09
CA SER A 149 -12.56 -29.69 -10.76
C SER A 149 -11.62 -30.03 -9.60
N VAL A 150 -10.33 -29.83 -9.83
CA VAL A 150 -9.28 -30.12 -8.86
C VAL A 150 -8.51 -28.86 -8.57
N MET A 151 -8.30 -28.56 -7.28
CA MET A 151 -7.42 -27.50 -6.82
C MET A 151 -6.23 -28.12 -6.09
N GLU A 152 -5.03 -27.78 -6.52
CA GLU A 152 -3.80 -28.13 -5.83
C GLU A 152 -3.29 -26.91 -5.04
N ILE A 153 -3.02 -27.10 -3.76
CA ILE A 153 -2.45 -26.07 -2.87
C ILE A 153 -1.10 -26.61 -2.38
N VAL A 154 -0.03 -25.92 -2.76
CA VAL A 154 1.32 -26.24 -2.30
C VAL A 154 1.77 -25.14 -1.34
N LEU A 155 2.12 -25.52 -0.10
CA LEU A 155 2.74 -24.62 0.87
C LEU A 155 4.25 -24.79 0.77
N LEU A 156 4.92 -23.73 0.34
CA LEU A 156 6.38 -23.69 0.17
C LEU A 156 7.03 -22.94 1.34
N ASN A 157 8.17 -23.42 1.78
CA ASN A 157 9.06 -22.74 2.70
C ASN A 157 10.35 -22.37 1.98
N ASN A 158 10.75 -21.10 2.08
CA ASN A 158 12.06 -20.67 1.61
C ASN A 158 13.06 -20.77 2.78
N THR A 159 14.05 -21.64 2.63
CA THR A 159 15.08 -21.90 3.64
C THR A 159 16.36 -21.10 3.40
N SER A 160 16.40 -20.23 2.37
CA SER A 160 17.53 -19.33 2.15
C SER A 160 17.64 -18.34 3.33
N LYS A 161 18.85 -18.15 3.81
CA LYS A 161 19.19 -17.19 4.86
C LYS A 161 19.61 -15.87 4.25
#